data_3c234cb64f02849a3af1c871ed92bafe
#
_entry.id   3c234cb64f02849a3af1c871ed92bafe
#
_cell.length_a   1.000
_cell.length_b   1.000
_cell.length_c   1.000
_cell.angle_alpha   90.00
_cell.angle_beta   90.00
_cell.angle_gamma   90.00
#
_symmetry.space_group_name_H-M   'P 1'
#
loop_
_entity.id
_entity.type
_entity.pdbx_description
1 polymer ?
#
loop_
_entity_poly.entity_id
_entity_poly.type
_entity_poly.pdbx_seq_one_letter_code
_entity_poly.pdbx_strand_id
1 'polypeptide(L)'
;MEVQFQTDAEIYARLFAEIFLYLRQNQPQNDWRAAVLYPSKNIDTADIKHYREFFTSQRVSRIYLDELGEAVSLPIGVATIKLVIENEDTAIEKARELIDRTQQEISSQQQQQQLLQLIETILIYKFPTMSRVEIEAMFGLSELKQTKVYQEAFEEGKQEGKQEGVEEGVRREKFRTVPLLLKLGLTVQEVARELELSVEEVQQVAQQQPFNQGGS
;
A
#
# COMPACT_ATOMS: atom_id res chain seq x y z
N MET A 1 12.29 0.71 -18.08
CA MET A 1 12.96 -0.21 -17.14
C MET A 1 11.95 -1.26 -16.75
N GLU A 2 12.36 -2.52 -16.79
CA GLU A 2 11.53 -3.67 -16.39
C GLU A 2 12.12 -4.28 -15.12
N VAL A 3 11.28 -4.78 -14.23
CA VAL A 3 11.70 -5.41 -12.96
C VAL A 3 11.14 -6.82 -12.90
N GLN A 4 12.02 -7.82 -12.76
CA GLN A 4 11.65 -9.21 -12.87
C GLN A 4 12.13 -10.00 -11.65
N PHE A 5 11.21 -10.37 -10.76
CA PHE A 5 11.49 -11.12 -9.53
C PHE A 5 11.18 -12.62 -9.62
N GLN A 6 10.57 -13.05 -10.69
CA GLN A 6 10.26 -14.46 -10.94
C GLN A 6 10.84 -14.87 -12.29
N THR A 7 11.09 -16.16 -12.48
CA THR A 7 11.54 -16.69 -13.77
C THR A 7 10.45 -16.47 -14.82
N ASP A 8 10.82 -15.89 -15.96
CA ASP A 8 9.93 -15.68 -17.10
C ASP A 8 10.72 -15.90 -18.39
N ALA A 9 10.41 -16.98 -19.07
CA ALA A 9 11.08 -17.35 -20.33
C ALA A 9 10.77 -16.35 -21.47
N GLU A 10 9.68 -15.58 -21.37
CA GLU A 10 9.20 -14.67 -22.43
C GLU A 10 9.49 -13.19 -22.13
N ILE A 11 10.20 -12.89 -21.04
CA ILE A 11 10.49 -11.51 -20.62
C ILE A 11 11.03 -10.64 -21.77
N TYR A 12 11.96 -11.15 -22.55
CA TYR A 12 12.57 -10.38 -23.64
C TYR A 12 11.62 -10.21 -24.84
N ALA A 13 10.80 -11.22 -25.16
CA ALA A 13 9.79 -11.09 -26.19
C ALA A 13 8.78 -9.99 -25.85
N ARG A 14 8.31 -9.96 -24.62
CA ARG A 14 7.41 -8.92 -24.11
C ARG A 14 8.08 -7.55 -24.07
N LEU A 15 9.27 -7.44 -23.48
CA LEU A 15 10.03 -6.19 -23.39
C LEU A 15 10.24 -5.54 -24.76
N PHE A 16 10.70 -6.32 -25.75
CA PHE A 16 10.95 -5.77 -27.08
C PHE A 16 9.66 -5.44 -27.83
N ALA A 17 8.59 -6.22 -27.66
CA ALA A 17 7.28 -5.89 -28.21
C ALA A 17 6.79 -4.52 -27.68
N GLU A 18 6.89 -4.28 -26.39
CA GLU A 18 6.51 -3.02 -25.75
C GLU A 18 7.39 -1.85 -26.22
N ILE A 19 8.72 -2.03 -26.24
CA ILE A 19 9.65 -1.00 -26.73
C ILE A 19 9.32 -0.60 -28.17
N PHE A 20 9.17 -1.55 -29.07
CA PHE A 20 8.93 -1.23 -30.48
C PHE A 20 7.54 -0.66 -30.72
N LEU A 21 6.55 -1.11 -29.96
CA LEU A 21 5.23 -0.51 -29.98
C LEU A 21 5.28 0.97 -29.53
N TYR A 22 5.97 1.25 -28.40
CA TYR A 22 6.17 2.60 -27.90
C TYR A 22 6.89 3.50 -28.91
N LEU A 23 7.99 3.02 -29.50
CA LEU A 23 8.75 3.77 -30.51
C LEU A 23 7.90 4.10 -31.74
N ARG A 24 7.07 3.14 -32.19
CA ARG A 24 6.16 3.35 -33.30
C ARG A 24 5.08 4.39 -32.99
N GLN A 25 4.52 4.35 -31.79
CA GLN A 25 3.39 5.23 -31.40
C GLN A 25 3.88 6.65 -31.07
N ASN A 26 5.00 6.80 -30.39
CA ASN A 26 5.43 8.07 -29.82
C ASN A 26 6.56 8.76 -30.61
N GLN A 27 7.26 8.03 -31.49
CA GLN A 27 8.37 8.54 -32.32
C GLN A 27 9.31 9.48 -31.54
N PRO A 28 9.88 9.04 -30.39
CA PRO A 28 10.70 9.92 -29.56
C PRO A 28 11.95 10.37 -30.33
N GLN A 29 12.33 11.64 -30.10
CA GLN A 29 13.50 12.24 -30.75
C GLN A 29 14.82 11.71 -30.16
N ASN A 30 14.80 11.28 -28.91
CA ASN A 30 15.95 10.77 -28.18
C ASN A 30 16.20 9.30 -28.49
N ASP A 31 17.46 8.90 -28.40
CA ASP A 31 17.84 7.50 -28.44
C ASP A 31 17.29 6.73 -27.23
N TRP A 32 16.96 5.46 -27.41
CA TRP A 32 16.41 4.64 -26.34
C TRP A 32 17.43 3.67 -25.76
N ARG A 33 17.29 3.42 -24.47
CA ARG A 33 17.97 2.33 -23.77
C ARG A 33 16.96 1.67 -22.84
N ALA A 34 17.16 0.40 -22.55
CA ALA A 34 16.35 -0.35 -21.60
C ALA A 34 17.26 -1.06 -20.59
N ALA A 35 16.70 -1.31 -19.40
CA ALA A 35 17.34 -2.13 -18.38
C ALA A 35 16.31 -3.11 -17.83
N VAL A 36 16.75 -4.33 -17.56
CA VAL A 36 15.99 -5.32 -16.81
C VAL A 36 16.70 -5.56 -15.49
N LEU A 37 15.97 -5.37 -14.40
CA LEU A 37 16.45 -5.62 -13.04
C LEU A 37 16.03 -7.02 -12.60
N TYR A 38 16.98 -7.77 -12.09
CA TYR A 38 16.77 -9.07 -11.47
C TYR A 38 17.28 -9.06 -10.03
N PRO A 39 16.66 -9.80 -9.10
CA PRO A 39 17.22 -10.01 -7.76
C PRO A 39 18.58 -10.68 -7.82
N SER A 40 18.71 -11.68 -8.69
CA SER A 40 19.94 -12.45 -8.92
C SER A 40 19.94 -13.09 -10.30
N LYS A 41 21.11 -13.54 -10.74
CA LYS A 41 21.31 -14.11 -12.08
C LYS A 41 20.54 -15.41 -12.34
N ASN A 42 20.22 -16.17 -11.32
CA ASN A 42 19.46 -17.43 -11.45
C ASN A 42 17.99 -17.20 -11.85
N ILE A 43 17.47 -15.99 -11.71
CA ILE A 43 16.12 -15.62 -12.16
C ILE A 43 16.09 -15.30 -13.66
N ASP A 44 17.21 -14.88 -14.24
CA ASP A 44 17.34 -14.60 -15.67
C ASP A 44 17.50 -15.89 -16.48
N THR A 45 16.39 -16.57 -16.75
CA THR A 45 16.35 -17.87 -17.46
C THR A 45 15.94 -17.74 -18.92
N ALA A 46 15.60 -16.54 -19.38
CA ALA A 46 15.10 -16.33 -20.74
C ALA A 46 16.20 -16.41 -21.80
N ASP A 47 15.85 -17.01 -22.94
CA ASP A 47 16.76 -17.08 -24.08
C ASP A 47 16.86 -15.72 -24.78
N ILE A 48 18.10 -15.27 -25.00
CA ILE A 48 18.42 -14.03 -25.73
C ILE A 48 18.69 -14.22 -27.20
N LYS A 49 18.52 -15.44 -27.73
CA LYS A 49 18.94 -15.83 -29.09
C LYS A 49 18.50 -14.84 -30.17
N HIS A 50 17.26 -14.36 -30.10
CA HIS A 50 16.69 -13.45 -31.09
C HIS A 50 16.94 -11.95 -30.78
N TYR A 51 17.57 -11.66 -29.65
CA TYR A 51 17.75 -10.28 -29.15
C TYR A 51 19.20 -9.97 -28.81
N ARG A 52 20.13 -10.85 -29.17
CA ARG A 52 21.55 -10.82 -28.79
C ARG A 52 22.21 -9.48 -29.12
N GLU A 53 21.89 -8.91 -30.27
CA GLU A 53 22.46 -7.66 -30.77
C GLU A 53 22.14 -6.47 -29.87
N PHE A 54 20.97 -6.44 -29.27
CA PHE A 54 20.58 -5.36 -28.35
C PHE A 54 21.35 -5.41 -27.02
N PHE A 55 21.72 -6.60 -26.58
CA PHE A 55 22.58 -6.78 -25.40
C PHE A 55 24.03 -6.47 -25.73
N THR A 56 24.54 -6.93 -26.87
CA THR A 56 25.91 -6.67 -27.31
C THR A 56 26.15 -5.18 -27.56
N SER A 57 25.17 -4.47 -28.10
CA SER A 57 25.25 -3.02 -28.32
C SER A 57 25.01 -2.20 -27.06
N GLN A 58 24.75 -2.83 -25.93
CA GLN A 58 24.40 -2.19 -24.65
C GLN A 58 23.14 -1.29 -24.72
N ARG A 59 22.27 -1.51 -25.72
CA ARG A 59 20.95 -0.88 -25.72
C ARG A 59 20.05 -1.43 -24.65
N VAL A 60 20.20 -2.71 -24.32
CA VAL A 60 19.53 -3.36 -23.20
C VAL A 60 20.58 -3.87 -22.22
N SER A 61 20.46 -3.48 -20.97
CA SER A 61 21.34 -3.92 -19.88
C SER A 61 20.58 -4.85 -18.93
N ARG A 62 21.26 -5.86 -18.43
CA ARG A 62 20.78 -6.70 -17.32
C ARG A 62 21.50 -6.28 -16.06
N ILE A 63 20.76 -6.03 -15.02
CA ILE A 63 21.27 -5.59 -13.72
C ILE A 63 20.83 -6.61 -12.68
N TYR A 64 21.79 -7.23 -12.03
CA TYR A 64 21.56 -8.18 -10.95
C TYR A 64 21.85 -7.49 -9.63
N LEU A 65 20.82 -7.40 -8.78
CA LEU A 65 20.91 -6.62 -7.52
C LEU A 65 21.91 -7.22 -6.52
N ASP A 66 22.06 -8.55 -6.53
CA ASP A 66 23.03 -9.27 -5.70
C ASP A 66 24.49 -9.07 -6.14
N GLU A 67 24.72 -8.73 -7.39
CA GLU A 67 26.06 -8.43 -7.93
C GLU A 67 26.48 -6.96 -7.73
N LEU A 68 25.53 -6.08 -7.33
CA LEU A 68 25.86 -4.72 -6.97
C LEU A 68 26.62 -4.67 -5.65
N GLY A 69 27.65 -3.84 -5.55
CA GLY A 69 28.44 -3.66 -4.33
C GLY A 69 27.62 -3.34 -3.08
N GLU A 70 28.30 -3.08 -1.98
CA GLU A 70 27.66 -2.72 -0.72
C GLU A 70 26.78 -1.47 -0.84
N ALA A 71 25.60 -1.48 -0.22
CA ALA A 71 24.62 -0.41 -0.32
C ALA A 71 25.19 0.98 0.03
N VAL A 72 26.12 1.04 0.97
CA VAL A 72 26.78 2.27 1.41
C VAL A 72 27.58 2.97 0.30
N SER A 73 28.13 2.20 -0.64
CA SER A 73 28.93 2.71 -1.76
C SER A 73 28.10 3.04 -3.01
N LEU A 74 26.81 2.68 -3.03
CA LEU A 74 25.92 2.88 -4.15
C LEU A 74 25.21 4.23 -4.08
N PRO A 75 24.86 4.84 -5.23
CA PRO A 75 23.95 5.98 -5.26
C PRO A 75 22.65 5.62 -4.50
N ILE A 76 22.12 6.58 -3.72
CA ILE A 76 21.01 6.35 -2.80
C ILE A 76 19.80 5.65 -3.43
N GLY A 77 19.41 6.04 -4.65
CA GLY A 77 18.29 5.40 -5.36
C GLY A 77 18.56 3.93 -5.69
N VAL A 78 19.80 3.56 -6.05
CA VAL A 78 20.20 2.17 -6.32
C VAL A 78 20.26 1.37 -5.01
N ALA A 79 20.80 1.95 -3.95
CA ALA A 79 20.83 1.37 -2.61
C ALA A 79 19.41 1.10 -2.08
N THR A 80 18.47 2.01 -2.34
CA THR A 80 17.06 1.83 -1.97
C THR A 80 16.41 0.66 -2.72
N ILE A 81 16.66 0.51 -4.01
CA ILE A 81 16.14 -0.64 -4.78
C ILE A 81 16.75 -1.95 -4.26
N LYS A 82 18.03 -1.95 -3.87
CA LYS A 82 18.69 -3.12 -3.32
C LYS A 82 18.04 -3.63 -2.02
N LEU A 83 17.36 -2.77 -1.26
CA LEU A 83 16.61 -3.15 -0.06
C LEU A 83 15.58 -4.27 -0.32
N VAL A 84 15.09 -4.38 -1.56
CA VAL A 84 14.12 -5.44 -1.94
C VAL A 84 14.70 -6.85 -1.72
N ILE A 85 15.99 -7.04 -1.97
CA ILE A 85 16.67 -8.34 -1.84
C ILE A 85 17.33 -8.56 -0.47
N GLU A 86 17.38 -7.55 0.40
CA GLU A 86 17.93 -7.69 1.74
C GLU A 86 17.15 -8.73 2.57
N ASN A 87 17.82 -9.42 3.47
CA ASN A 87 17.17 -10.33 4.41
C ASN A 87 16.27 -9.54 5.38
N GLU A 88 15.20 -10.15 5.85
CA GLU A 88 14.27 -9.51 6.79
C GLU A 88 14.98 -9.04 8.07
N ASP A 89 15.91 -9.84 8.60
CA ASP A 89 16.67 -9.53 9.82
C ASP A 89 17.50 -8.25 9.71
N THR A 90 17.98 -7.91 8.50
CA THR A 90 18.85 -6.75 8.25
C THR A 90 18.12 -5.60 7.56
N ALA A 91 16.96 -5.87 6.97
CA ALA A 91 16.24 -4.89 6.15
C ALA A 91 15.83 -3.65 6.94
N ILE A 92 15.47 -3.80 8.21
CA ILE A 92 15.06 -2.67 9.08
C ILE A 92 16.24 -1.74 9.34
N GLU A 93 17.40 -2.29 9.69
CA GLU A 93 18.62 -1.52 9.93
C GLU A 93 19.06 -0.80 8.65
N LYS A 94 19.08 -1.51 7.52
CA LYS A 94 19.39 -0.94 6.20
C LYS A 94 18.42 0.15 5.77
N ALA A 95 17.13 -0.01 6.06
CA ALA A 95 16.14 1.02 5.77
C ALA A 95 16.37 2.30 6.60
N ARG A 96 16.75 2.18 7.88
CA ARG A 96 17.12 3.34 8.70
C ARG A 96 18.33 4.07 8.13
N GLU A 97 19.39 3.35 7.76
CA GLU A 97 20.56 3.94 7.11
C GLU A 97 20.17 4.70 5.82
N LEU A 98 19.25 4.14 5.02
CA LEU A 98 18.78 4.76 3.80
C LEU A 98 17.92 6.02 4.05
N ILE A 99 17.11 6.02 5.11
CA ILE A 99 16.34 7.20 5.53
C ILE A 99 17.29 8.33 5.94
N ASP A 100 18.27 8.04 6.79
CA ASP A 100 19.26 9.03 7.23
C ASP A 100 20.06 9.59 6.04
N ARG A 101 20.50 8.72 5.13
CA ARG A 101 21.19 9.13 3.90
C ARG A 101 20.30 9.97 2.98
N THR A 102 19.02 9.64 2.87
CA THR A 102 18.06 10.41 2.06
C THR A 102 17.98 11.85 2.56
N GLN A 103 17.95 12.05 3.87
CA GLN A 103 17.91 13.38 4.47
C GLN A 103 19.22 14.15 4.28
N GLN A 104 20.37 13.45 4.29
CA GLN A 104 21.70 14.09 4.19
C GLN A 104 22.13 14.36 2.75
N GLU A 105 21.86 13.42 1.83
CA GLU A 105 22.39 13.47 0.45
C GLU A 105 21.45 14.19 -0.54
N ILE A 106 20.14 14.24 -0.26
CA ILE A 106 19.15 14.80 -1.19
C ILE A 106 18.67 16.15 -0.70
N SER A 107 18.93 17.18 -1.49
CA SER A 107 18.50 18.55 -1.17
C SER A 107 17.04 18.84 -1.57
N SER A 108 16.50 18.11 -2.54
CA SER A 108 15.12 18.31 -3.02
C SER A 108 14.12 17.59 -2.12
N GLN A 109 13.23 18.33 -1.48
CA GLN A 109 12.17 17.79 -0.64
C GLN A 109 11.28 16.79 -1.39
N GLN A 110 10.97 17.07 -2.66
CA GLN A 110 10.18 16.16 -3.49
C GLN A 110 10.91 14.83 -3.72
N GLN A 111 12.20 14.85 -4.00
CA GLN A 111 12.99 13.63 -4.17
C GLN A 111 13.16 12.86 -2.86
N GLN A 112 13.33 13.57 -1.73
CA GLN A 112 13.33 12.93 -0.40
C GLN A 112 12.03 12.18 -0.16
N GLN A 113 10.88 12.83 -0.38
CA GLN A 113 9.56 12.19 -0.22
C GLN A 113 9.39 10.96 -1.12
N GLN A 114 9.82 11.03 -2.37
CA GLN A 114 9.75 9.89 -3.29
C GLN A 114 10.59 8.69 -2.82
N LEU A 115 11.80 8.94 -2.31
CA LEU A 115 12.66 7.88 -1.78
C LEU A 115 12.11 7.29 -0.48
N LEU A 116 11.61 8.12 0.44
CA LEU A 116 10.99 7.66 1.68
C LEU A 116 9.74 6.80 1.37
N GLN A 117 8.93 7.23 0.43
CA GLN A 117 7.76 6.46 -0.03
C GLN A 117 8.17 5.11 -0.66
N LEU A 118 9.26 5.07 -1.43
CA LEU A 118 9.77 3.83 -2.00
C LEU A 118 10.27 2.88 -0.90
N ILE A 119 11.03 3.38 0.09
CA ILE A 119 11.49 2.59 1.25
C ILE A 119 10.29 2.02 2.00
N GLU A 120 9.30 2.85 2.33
CA GLU A 120 8.06 2.41 3.01
C GLU A 120 7.35 1.31 2.23
N THR A 121 7.18 1.50 0.92
CA THR A 121 6.54 0.52 0.06
C THR A 121 7.27 -0.82 0.07
N ILE A 122 8.60 -0.81 -0.05
CA ILE A 122 9.42 -2.03 0.01
C ILE A 122 9.23 -2.75 1.35
N LEU A 123 9.21 -2.01 2.47
CA LEU A 123 9.06 -2.60 3.79
C LEU A 123 7.67 -3.20 4.02
N ILE A 124 6.60 -2.53 3.56
CA ILE A 124 5.24 -3.06 3.63
C ILE A 124 5.14 -4.41 2.91
N TYR A 125 5.71 -4.51 1.69
CA TYR A 125 5.71 -5.78 0.96
C TYR A 125 6.62 -6.83 1.56
N LYS A 126 7.72 -6.43 2.18
CA LYS A 126 8.68 -7.34 2.82
C LYS A 126 8.17 -7.90 4.15
N PHE A 127 7.38 -7.12 4.90
CA PHE A 127 6.84 -7.47 6.22
C PHE A 127 5.30 -7.49 6.22
N PRO A 128 4.66 -8.40 5.49
CA PRO A 128 3.19 -8.39 5.34
C PRO A 128 2.43 -8.70 6.63
N THR A 129 3.11 -9.24 7.65
CA THR A 129 2.52 -9.54 8.97
C THR A 129 2.67 -8.38 9.96
N MET A 130 3.47 -7.40 9.67
CA MET A 130 3.64 -6.22 10.52
C MET A 130 2.56 -5.20 10.20
N SER A 131 1.93 -4.70 11.25
CA SER A 131 1.03 -3.58 11.10
C SER A 131 1.81 -2.33 10.67
N ARG A 132 1.15 -1.43 9.98
CA ARG A 132 1.73 -0.15 9.61
C ARG A 132 2.25 0.64 10.82
N VAL A 133 1.53 0.57 11.95
CA VAL A 133 1.92 1.23 13.20
C VAL A 133 3.26 0.69 13.72
N GLU A 134 3.51 -0.60 13.58
CA GLU A 134 4.80 -1.21 13.95
C GLU A 134 5.92 -0.73 13.03
N ILE A 135 5.66 -0.66 11.72
CA ILE A 135 6.62 -0.11 10.75
C ILE A 135 6.92 1.36 11.07
N GLU A 136 5.89 2.19 11.34
CA GLU A 136 6.06 3.60 11.72
C GLU A 136 6.85 3.78 13.02
N ALA A 137 6.62 2.93 14.02
CA ALA A 137 7.33 2.97 15.29
C ALA A 137 8.84 2.68 15.13
N MET A 138 9.22 1.91 14.13
CA MET A 138 10.63 1.61 13.83
C MET A 138 11.41 2.79 13.27
N PHE A 139 10.73 3.70 12.54
CA PHE A 139 11.39 4.78 11.79
C PHE A 139 11.21 6.17 12.42
N GLY A 140 10.42 6.28 13.48
CA GLY A 140 10.02 7.58 14.00
C GLY A 140 8.87 8.22 13.20
N LEU A 141 7.87 8.66 13.93
CA LEU A 141 6.58 9.12 13.38
C LEU A 141 6.66 10.33 12.43
N SER A 142 7.78 11.06 12.39
CA SER A 142 7.87 12.30 11.62
C SER A 142 8.17 12.09 10.12
N GLU A 143 8.98 11.11 9.79
CA GLU A 143 9.43 10.90 8.41
C GLU A 143 8.34 10.24 7.55
N LEU A 144 7.66 9.23 8.10
CA LEU A 144 6.62 8.49 7.37
C LEU A 144 5.31 9.29 7.23
N LYS A 145 4.98 10.17 8.18
CA LYS A 145 3.80 11.06 8.06
C LYS A 145 3.83 11.99 6.85
N GLN A 146 5.00 12.19 6.27
CA GLN A 146 5.18 13.00 5.07
C GLN A 146 4.97 12.18 3.78
N THR A 147 4.88 10.85 3.87
CA THR A 147 4.66 10.01 2.68
C THR A 147 3.21 10.08 2.22
N LYS A 148 3.01 10.00 0.91
CA LYS A 148 1.68 9.98 0.31
C LYS A 148 0.88 8.76 0.76
N VAL A 149 1.53 7.61 0.89
CA VAL A 149 0.94 6.35 1.36
C VAL A 149 0.37 6.51 2.78
N TYR A 150 1.09 7.20 3.67
CA TYR A 150 0.58 7.51 5.00
C TYR A 150 -0.67 8.40 4.94
N GLN A 151 -0.60 9.48 4.16
CA GLN A 151 -1.70 10.45 4.06
C GLN A 151 -2.96 9.81 3.47
N GLU A 152 -2.83 9.01 2.42
CA GLU A 152 -3.95 8.29 1.80
C GLU A 152 -4.61 7.31 2.79
N ALA A 153 -3.83 6.46 3.47
CA ALA A 153 -4.38 5.53 4.46
C ALA A 153 -4.94 6.22 5.70
N PHE A 154 -4.37 7.37 6.11
CA PHE A 154 -4.92 8.17 7.20
C PHE A 154 -6.29 8.76 6.84
N GLU A 155 -6.44 9.29 5.62
CA GLU A 155 -7.74 9.82 5.15
C GLU A 155 -8.76 8.69 4.92
N GLU A 156 -8.36 7.53 4.39
CA GLU A 156 -9.22 6.34 4.26
C GLU A 156 -9.72 5.88 5.64
N GLY A 157 -8.83 5.64 6.59
CA GLY A 157 -9.20 5.23 7.95
C GLY A 157 -10.06 6.26 8.68
N LYS A 158 -9.84 7.56 8.44
CA LYS A 158 -10.67 8.64 8.98
C LYS A 158 -12.06 8.65 8.34
N GLN A 159 -12.18 8.38 7.04
CA GLN A 159 -13.48 8.28 6.36
C GLN A 159 -14.24 7.05 6.85
N GLU A 160 -13.60 5.89 6.93
CA GLU A 160 -14.20 4.66 7.47
C GLU A 160 -14.69 4.87 8.91
N GLY A 161 -13.82 5.36 9.79
CA GLY A 161 -14.22 5.63 11.18
C GLY A 161 -15.31 6.67 11.32
N LYS A 162 -15.38 7.67 10.42
CA LYS A 162 -16.48 8.63 10.39
C LYS A 162 -17.78 7.96 9.93
N GLN A 163 -17.71 7.09 8.94
CA GLN A 163 -18.89 6.38 8.44
C GLN A 163 -19.42 5.40 9.49
N GLU A 164 -18.56 4.59 10.11
CA GLU A 164 -18.92 3.70 11.21
C GLU A 164 -19.53 4.47 12.40
N GLY A 165 -18.92 5.61 12.76
CA GLY A 165 -19.43 6.47 13.83
C GLY A 165 -20.81 7.07 13.53
N VAL A 166 -21.08 7.44 12.28
CA VAL A 166 -22.41 7.90 11.84
C VAL A 166 -23.43 6.76 11.90
N GLU A 167 -23.08 5.57 11.38
CA GLU A 167 -23.98 4.40 11.40
C GLU A 167 -24.30 3.96 12.84
N GLU A 168 -23.29 3.92 13.71
CA GLU A 168 -23.50 3.60 15.14
C GLU A 168 -24.35 4.68 15.83
N GLY A 169 -24.12 5.95 15.52
CA GLY A 169 -24.90 7.06 16.05
C GLY A 169 -26.38 6.99 15.64
N VAL A 170 -26.65 6.72 14.36
CA VAL A 170 -28.00 6.53 13.82
C VAL A 170 -28.67 5.32 14.49
N ARG A 171 -27.96 4.19 14.60
CA ARG A 171 -28.48 3.00 15.24
C ARG A 171 -28.81 3.23 16.72
N ARG A 172 -27.95 3.94 17.44
CA ARG A 172 -28.18 4.29 18.85
C ARG A 172 -29.41 5.17 19.02
N GLU A 173 -29.63 6.14 18.13
CA GLU A 173 -30.79 7.01 18.17
C GLU A 173 -32.08 6.25 17.82
N LYS A 174 -32.04 5.33 16.83
CA LYS A 174 -33.15 4.43 16.56
C LYS A 174 -33.56 3.65 17.82
N PHE A 175 -32.61 3.07 18.53
CA PHE A 175 -32.86 2.32 19.76
C PHE A 175 -33.44 3.21 20.89
N ARG A 176 -33.00 4.46 21.02
CA ARG A 176 -33.57 5.42 21.98
C ARG A 176 -35.00 5.78 21.65
N THR A 177 -35.38 5.75 20.40
CA THR A 177 -36.73 6.10 19.93
C THR A 177 -37.74 4.95 20.15
N VAL A 178 -37.31 3.69 20.19
CA VAL A 178 -38.16 2.53 20.38
C VAL A 178 -39.12 2.67 21.59
N PRO A 179 -38.66 2.97 22.83
CA PRO A 179 -39.55 3.09 23.98
C PRO A 179 -40.57 4.21 23.84
N LEU A 180 -40.23 5.28 23.13
CA LEU A 180 -41.14 6.43 22.94
C LEU A 180 -42.29 6.04 22.00
N LEU A 181 -41.98 5.36 20.88
CA LEU A 181 -43.02 4.95 19.93
C LEU A 181 -43.95 3.88 20.53
N LEU A 182 -43.40 2.93 21.30
CA LEU A 182 -44.21 1.95 22.03
C LEU A 182 -45.15 2.63 23.06
N LYS A 183 -44.71 3.69 23.76
CA LYS A 183 -45.55 4.47 24.67
C LYS A 183 -46.66 5.24 23.95
N LEU A 184 -46.44 5.64 22.71
CA LEU A 184 -47.44 6.26 21.85
C LEU A 184 -48.48 5.27 21.29
N GLY A 185 -48.36 3.98 21.60
CA GLY A 185 -49.32 2.94 21.23
C GLY A 185 -49.03 2.18 19.95
N LEU A 186 -47.86 2.41 19.34
CA LEU A 186 -47.45 1.60 18.17
C LEU A 186 -47.11 0.19 18.60
N THR A 187 -47.43 -0.79 17.74
CA THR A 187 -47.02 -2.19 17.91
C THR A 187 -45.53 -2.41 17.61
N VAL A 188 -44.97 -3.47 18.15
CA VAL A 188 -43.56 -3.83 17.87
C VAL A 188 -43.27 -3.91 16.35
N GLN A 189 -44.21 -4.45 15.56
CA GLN A 189 -44.09 -4.55 14.12
C GLN A 189 -44.11 -3.19 13.40
N GLU A 190 -44.93 -2.26 13.89
CA GLU A 190 -44.98 -0.88 13.36
C GLU A 190 -43.70 -0.12 13.68
N VAL A 191 -43.21 -0.25 14.93
CA VAL A 191 -41.93 0.36 15.35
C VAL A 191 -40.75 -0.19 14.54
N ALA A 192 -40.70 -1.52 14.32
CA ALA A 192 -39.69 -2.16 13.55
C ALA A 192 -39.65 -1.61 12.11
N ARG A 193 -40.82 -1.43 11.49
CA ARG A 193 -40.94 -0.86 10.14
C ARG A 193 -40.55 0.61 10.09
N GLU A 194 -41.03 1.41 11.03
CA GLU A 194 -40.79 2.88 11.07
C GLU A 194 -39.33 3.22 11.29
N LEU A 195 -38.64 2.45 12.14
CA LEU A 195 -37.23 2.65 12.46
C LEU A 195 -36.27 1.83 11.59
N GLU A 196 -36.78 1.02 10.66
CA GLU A 196 -35.98 0.08 9.87
C GLU A 196 -35.10 -0.81 10.78
N LEU A 197 -35.68 -1.40 11.80
CA LEU A 197 -35.09 -2.35 12.72
C LEU A 197 -35.75 -3.72 12.54
N SER A 198 -35.06 -4.78 12.97
CA SER A 198 -35.73 -6.08 13.07
C SER A 198 -36.72 -6.13 14.24
N VAL A 199 -37.71 -6.98 14.14
CA VAL A 199 -38.70 -7.20 15.22
C VAL A 199 -37.99 -7.65 16.51
N GLU A 200 -36.96 -8.49 16.35
CA GLU A 200 -36.15 -9.02 17.44
C GLU A 200 -35.38 -7.88 18.17
N GLU A 201 -34.78 -6.94 17.43
CA GLU A 201 -34.09 -5.79 18.01
C GLU A 201 -35.07 -4.89 18.82
N VAL A 202 -36.24 -4.62 18.27
CA VAL A 202 -37.26 -3.84 18.97
C VAL A 202 -37.72 -4.54 20.25
N GLN A 203 -37.94 -5.86 20.22
CA GLN A 203 -38.30 -6.64 21.41
C GLN A 203 -37.20 -6.65 22.46
N GLN A 204 -35.93 -6.76 22.05
CA GLN A 204 -34.79 -6.73 22.96
C GLN A 204 -34.67 -5.40 23.69
N VAL A 205 -34.81 -4.29 22.97
CA VAL A 205 -34.79 -2.95 23.56
C VAL A 205 -35.98 -2.72 24.50
N ALA A 206 -37.16 -3.22 24.13
CA ALA A 206 -38.37 -3.12 24.98
C ALA A 206 -38.22 -3.92 26.28
N GLN A 207 -37.50 -5.05 26.29
CA GLN A 207 -37.25 -5.86 27.48
C GLN A 207 -36.20 -5.26 28.43
N GLN A 208 -35.23 -4.54 27.89
CA GLN A 208 -34.15 -3.91 28.67
C GLN A 208 -34.61 -2.66 29.47
N GLN A 209 -35.75 -2.08 29.11
CA GLN A 209 -36.42 -1.04 29.89
C GLN A 209 -37.79 -1.53 30.35
N PRO A 210 -37.90 -2.19 31.52
CA PRO A 210 -39.22 -2.63 32.03
C PRO A 210 -40.11 -1.41 32.20
N PHE A 211 -41.25 -1.43 31.52
CA PHE A 211 -42.33 -0.49 31.66
C PHE A 211 -42.75 -0.41 33.15
N ASN A 212 -42.34 0.63 33.82
CA ASN A 212 -42.96 0.95 35.11
C ASN A 212 -44.42 1.34 34.81
N GLN A 213 -45.31 0.38 34.86
CA GLN A 213 -46.74 0.66 35.00
C GLN A 213 -46.93 1.22 36.39
N GLY A 214 -46.66 2.52 36.52
CA GLY A 214 -47.13 3.32 37.65
C GLY A 214 -48.61 3.49 37.49
N GLY A 215 -49.31 2.77 38.36
CA GLY A 215 -50.72 2.74 38.49
C GLY A 215 -51.33 4.02 39.04
N SER A 216 -52.61 4.04 38.88
CA SER A 216 -53.71 4.69 39.61
C SER A 216 -53.71 6.20 39.53
#